data_d392e634a5d9318de098ff0326d75c93
#
_entry.id   d392e634a5d9318de098ff0326d75c93
#
_cell.length_a   1.000
_cell.length_b   1.000
_cell.length_c   1.000
_cell.angle_alpha   90.00
_cell.angle_beta   90.00
_cell.angle_gamma   90.00
#
_symmetry.space_group_name_H-M   'P 1'
#
loop_
_entity.id
_entity.type
_entity.pdbx_description
1 polymer ?
#
loop_
_entity_poly.entity_id
_entity_poly.type
_entity_poly.pdbx_seq_one_letter_code
_entity_poly.pdbx_strand_id
1 'polypeptide(L)'
;MLDDIKKKAEKRASEVKDATSNVGSKVTDQAKNIGESASELANKAGKIARGAIDSVVITIATKIVISSMKKVGKKGTSYIYDDSKYGKFIDRTWEMLPLPVRLVGKETLGYNTAMFTLRNTVFGEDEDKPEVNEKDEGFIKKTIMGMFR
;
A
#
# COMPACT_ATOMS: atom_id res chain seq x y z
N MET A 1 20.16 -3.80 63.86
CA MET A 1 20.09 -2.69 62.87
C MET A 1 20.36 -3.12 61.45
N LEU A 2 21.48 -3.80 61.22
CA LEU A 2 21.80 -4.28 59.84
C LEU A 2 20.81 -5.32 59.29
N ASP A 3 20.30 -6.19 60.15
CA ASP A 3 19.33 -7.22 59.73
C ASP A 3 17.98 -6.66 59.41
N ASP A 4 17.54 -5.58 60.02
CA ASP A 4 16.27 -4.90 59.70
C ASP A 4 16.35 -4.17 58.35
N ILE A 5 17.49 -3.57 58.05
CA ILE A 5 17.73 -2.91 56.74
C ILE A 5 17.76 -3.95 55.62
N LYS A 6 18.40 -5.08 55.84
CA LYS A 6 18.49 -6.18 54.90
C LYS A 6 17.10 -6.78 54.60
N LYS A 7 16.33 -7.07 55.62
CA LYS A 7 14.94 -7.54 55.50
C LYS A 7 14.04 -6.56 54.71
N LYS A 8 14.20 -5.27 55.01
CA LYS A 8 13.42 -4.23 54.35
C LYS A 8 13.81 -4.06 52.87
N ALA A 9 15.08 -4.21 52.54
CA ALA A 9 15.58 -4.18 51.16
C ALA A 9 15.12 -5.41 50.36
N GLU A 10 15.16 -6.61 50.95
CA GLU A 10 14.68 -7.84 50.32
C GLU A 10 13.17 -7.78 50.03
N LYS A 11 12.37 -7.26 50.98
CA LYS A 11 10.93 -7.06 50.76
C LYS A 11 10.63 -6.09 49.63
N ARG A 12 11.32 -4.96 49.56
CA ARG A 12 11.17 -4.00 48.45
C ARG A 12 11.58 -4.57 47.10
N ALA A 13 12.67 -5.33 47.06
CA ALA A 13 13.12 -5.98 45.85
C ALA A 13 12.08 -7.01 45.30
N SER A 14 11.45 -7.78 46.19
CA SER A 14 10.39 -8.70 45.88
C SER A 14 9.13 -7.97 45.34
N GLU A 15 8.70 -6.91 46.00
CA GLU A 15 7.55 -6.08 45.55
C GLU A 15 7.77 -5.45 44.18
N VAL A 16 8.97 -4.94 43.92
CA VAL A 16 9.33 -4.38 42.59
C VAL A 16 9.34 -5.46 41.53
N LYS A 17 9.86 -6.63 41.84
CA LYS A 17 9.88 -7.76 40.90
C LYS A 17 8.48 -8.21 40.48
N ASP A 18 7.57 -8.34 41.45
CA ASP A 18 6.17 -8.70 41.17
C ASP A 18 5.43 -7.60 40.38
N ALA A 19 5.64 -6.34 40.72
CA ALA A 19 5.07 -5.22 39.99
C ALA A 19 5.57 -5.16 38.55
N THR A 20 6.86 -5.37 38.31
CA THR A 20 7.46 -5.38 36.96
C THR A 20 6.94 -6.56 36.11
N SER A 21 6.79 -7.74 36.70
CA SER A 21 6.22 -8.92 36.03
C SER A 21 4.78 -8.67 35.57
N ASN A 22 3.93 -8.11 36.44
CA ASN A 22 2.53 -7.77 36.08
C ASN A 22 2.44 -6.71 35.01
N VAL A 23 3.27 -5.69 35.02
CA VAL A 23 3.29 -4.64 33.98
C VAL A 23 3.74 -5.22 32.65
N GLY A 24 4.75 -6.05 32.61
CA GLY A 24 5.22 -6.72 31.39
C GLY A 24 4.14 -7.58 30.73
N SER A 25 3.42 -8.37 31.50
CA SER A 25 2.30 -9.20 31.03
C SER A 25 1.17 -8.35 30.41
N LYS A 26 0.73 -7.31 31.14
CA LYS A 26 -0.32 -6.38 30.65
C LYS A 26 0.08 -5.64 29.38
N VAL A 27 1.33 -5.19 29.26
CA VAL A 27 1.84 -4.52 28.07
C VAL A 27 1.85 -5.46 26.86
N THR A 28 2.23 -6.71 27.04
CA THR A 28 2.22 -7.72 25.97
C THR A 28 0.81 -7.99 25.47
N ASP A 29 -0.16 -8.16 26.36
CA ASP A 29 -1.57 -8.37 25.99
C ASP A 29 -2.17 -7.15 25.28
N GLN A 30 -1.88 -5.95 25.75
CA GLN A 30 -2.30 -4.71 25.10
C GLN A 30 -1.67 -4.53 23.72
N ALA A 31 -0.39 -4.83 23.55
CA ALA A 31 0.28 -4.76 22.25
C ALA A 31 -0.31 -5.73 21.25
N LYS A 32 -0.69 -6.93 21.66
CA LYS A 32 -1.35 -7.92 20.84
C LYS A 32 -2.75 -7.46 20.40
N ASN A 33 -3.55 -6.93 21.31
CA ASN A 33 -4.87 -6.36 21.01
C ASN A 33 -4.79 -5.13 20.11
N ILE A 34 -3.80 -4.27 20.27
CA ILE A 34 -3.56 -3.11 19.41
C ILE A 34 -3.19 -3.57 17.99
N GLY A 35 -2.38 -4.61 17.84
CA GLY A 35 -2.01 -5.16 16.54
C GLY A 35 -3.21 -5.68 15.75
N GLU A 36 -4.09 -6.44 16.37
CA GLU A 36 -5.33 -6.93 15.76
C GLU A 36 -6.29 -5.79 15.41
N SER A 37 -6.49 -4.84 16.31
CA SER A 37 -7.32 -3.65 16.10
C SER A 37 -6.77 -2.74 15.01
N ALA A 38 -5.46 -2.57 14.92
CA ALA A 38 -4.82 -1.78 13.88
C ALA A 38 -5.02 -2.41 12.50
N SER A 39 -4.97 -3.73 12.38
CA SER A 39 -5.24 -4.46 11.14
C SER A 39 -6.70 -4.28 10.69
N GLU A 40 -7.66 -4.41 11.59
CA GLU A 40 -9.08 -4.17 11.30
C GLU A 40 -9.36 -2.71 10.92
N LEU A 41 -8.76 -1.75 11.62
CA LEU A 41 -8.87 -0.32 11.32
C LEU A 41 -8.26 0.01 9.96
N ALA A 42 -7.13 -0.57 9.61
CA ALA A 42 -6.52 -0.40 8.30
C ALA A 42 -7.43 -0.91 7.19
N ASN A 43 -8.07 -2.06 7.37
CA ASN A 43 -9.03 -2.61 6.42
C ASN A 43 -10.29 -1.73 6.29
N LYS A 44 -10.83 -1.25 7.40
CA LYS A 44 -11.98 -0.32 7.41
C LYS A 44 -11.61 1.02 6.78
N ALA A 45 -10.45 1.58 7.13
CA ALA A 45 -9.95 2.83 6.55
C ALA A 45 -9.74 2.70 5.04
N GLY A 46 -9.22 1.58 4.56
CA GLY A 46 -9.11 1.30 3.13
C GLY A 46 -10.45 1.29 2.42
N LYS A 47 -11.47 0.67 2.98
CA LYS A 47 -12.84 0.67 2.43
C LYS A 47 -13.48 2.06 2.45
N ILE A 48 -13.32 2.81 3.54
CA ILE A 48 -13.82 4.17 3.67
C ILE A 48 -13.11 5.10 2.69
N ALA A 49 -11.80 4.99 2.57
CA ALA A 49 -11.01 5.79 1.64
C ALA A 49 -11.41 5.54 0.18
N ARG A 50 -11.72 4.29 -0.20
CA ARG A 50 -12.27 3.98 -1.52
C ARG A 50 -13.60 4.66 -1.78
N GLY A 51 -14.50 4.62 -0.80
CA GLY A 51 -15.81 5.28 -0.89
C GLY A 51 -15.74 6.81 -0.85
N ALA A 52 -14.73 7.37 -0.20
CA ALA A 52 -14.50 8.81 -0.09
C ALA A 52 -13.71 9.40 -1.27
N ILE A 53 -13.10 8.58 -2.13
CA ILE A 53 -12.38 9.05 -3.30
C ILE A 53 -13.36 9.61 -4.31
N ASP A 54 -13.25 10.92 -4.55
CA ASP A 54 -14.07 11.66 -5.48
C ASP A 54 -13.79 11.25 -6.94
N SER A 55 -14.80 11.36 -7.79
CA SER A 55 -14.69 11.14 -9.24
C SER A 55 -13.61 12.01 -9.89
N VAL A 56 -13.36 13.21 -9.37
CA VAL A 56 -12.29 14.11 -9.82
C VAL A 56 -10.91 13.48 -9.56
N VAL A 57 -10.70 12.89 -8.39
CA VAL A 57 -9.45 12.22 -8.04
C VAL A 57 -9.21 11.00 -8.94
N ILE A 58 -10.23 10.22 -9.20
CA ILE A 58 -10.17 9.07 -10.12
C ILE A 58 -9.83 9.54 -11.54
N THR A 59 -10.41 10.63 -12.00
CA THR A 59 -10.12 11.21 -13.31
C THR A 59 -8.66 11.66 -13.41
N ILE A 60 -8.14 12.32 -12.40
CA ILE A 60 -6.74 12.74 -12.33
C ILE A 60 -5.81 11.53 -12.34
N ALA A 61 -6.09 10.52 -11.52
CA ALA A 61 -5.33 9.28 -11.48
C ALA A 61 -5.30 8.58 -12.85
N THR A 62 -6.45 8.50 -13.51
CA THR A 62 -6.58 7.93 -14.85
C THR A 62 -5.73 8.67 -15.87
N LYS A 63 -5.75 10.00 -15.86
CA LYS A 63 -4.92 10.83 -16.77
C LYS A 63 -3.43 10.62 -16.53
N ILE A 64 -3.02 10.50 -15.26
CA ILE A 64 -1.62 10.22 -14.90
C ILE A 64 -1.19 8.87 -15.45
N VAL A 65 -1.98 7.82 -15.27
CA VAL A 65 -1.69 6.48 -15.79
C VAL A 65 -1.63 6.48 -17.31
N ILE A 66 -2.59 7.06 -17.99
CA ILE A 66 -2.62 7.16 -19.47
C ILE A 66 -1.37 7.88 -19.96
N SER A 67 -1.05 9.04 -19.40
CA SER A 67 0.14 9.81 -19.77
C SER A 67 1.43 9.03 -19.56
N SER A 68 1.52 8.31 -18.46
CA SER A 68 2.68 7.49 -18.12
C SER A 68 2.81 6.29 -19.07
N MET A 69 1.71 5.63 -19.42
CA MET A 69 1.69 4.53 -20.39
C MET A 69 2.14 4.99 -21.77
N LYS A 70 1.69 6.16 -22.21
CA LYS A 70 2.16 6.78 -23.47
C LYS A 70 3.66 7.06 -23.46
N LYS A 71 4.20 7.53 -22.34
CA LYS A 71 5.63 7.77 -22.18
C LYS A 71 6.45 6.49 -22.21
N VAL A 72 5.99 5.43 -21.54
CA VAL A 72 6.70 4.16 -21.51
C VAL A 72 6.66 3.49 -22.89
N GLY A 73 5.57 3.63 -23.64
CA GLY A 73 5.48 3.15 -25.01
C GLY A 73 6.55 3.74 -25.94
N LYS A 74 6.86 5.01 -25.76
CA LYS A 74 7.93 5.69 -26.51
C LYS A 74 9.34 5.21 -26.18
N LYS A 75 9.56 4.59 -25.02
CA LYS A 75 10.86 4.05 -24.61
C LYS A 75 11.23 2.73 -25.30
N GLY A 76 10.27 2.11 -25.98
CA GLY A 76 10.48 0.89 -26.75
C GLY A 76 10.13 -0.40 -26.01
N THR A 77 10.08 -1.49 -26.76
CA THR A 77 9.66 -2.81 -26.31
C THR A 77 10.57 -3.38 -25.22
N SER A 78 11.87 -3.12 -25.28
CA SER A 78 12.81 -3.59 -24.27
C SER A 78 12.55 -3.05 -22.87
N TYR A 79 11.95 -1.87 -22.77
CA TYR A 79 11.55 -1.28 -21.48
C TYR A 79 10.21 -1.83 -20.99
N ILE A 80 9.27 -2.03 -21.91
CA ILE A 80 7.91 -2.50 -21.60
C ILE A 80 7.92 -3.95 -21.15
N TYR A 81 8.65 -4.83 -21.82
CA TYR A 81 8.65 -6.27 -21.59
C TYR A 81 9.71 -6.75 -20.59
N ASP A 82 10.58 -5.87 -20.12
CA ASP A 82 11.48 -6.16 -19.00
C ASP A 82 10.74 -5.95 -17.68
N ASP A 83 10.46 -7.04 -16.97
CA ASP A 83 9.68 -6.99 -15.73
C ASP A 83 10.33 -6.09 -14.66
N SER A 84 11.67 -6.05 -14.60
CA SER A 84 12.38 -5.18 -13.66
C SER A 84 12.21 -3.69 -13.99
N LYS A 85 12.36 -3.34 -15.26
CA LYS A 85 12.17 -1.95 -15.72
C LYS A 85 10.72 -1.51 -15.63
N TYR A 86 9.80 -2.38 -15.99
CA TYR A 86 8.38 -2.12 -15.88
C TYR A 86 7.92 -2.00 -14.43
N GLY A 87 8.46 -2.80 -13.53
CA GLY A 87 8.23 -2.68 -12.09
C GLY A 87 8.65 -1.32 -11.54
N LYS A 88 9.80 -0.79 -11.95
CA LYS A 88 10.24 0.56 -11.60
C LYS A 88 9.31 1.64 -12.18
N PHE A 89 8.79 1.43 -13.38
CA PHE A 89 7.80 2.30 -13.99
C PHE A 89 6.49 2.31 -13.16
N ILE A 90 6.02 1.15 -12.71
CA ILE A 90 4.84 1.03 -11.85
C ILE A 90 5.04 1.83 -10.57
N ASP A 91 6.18 1.69 -9.91
CA ASP A 91 6.50 2.41 -8.67
C ASP A 91 6.53 3.93 -8.88
N ARG A 92 7.14 4.40 -9.94
CA ARG A 92 7.16 5.83 -10.28
C ARG A 92 5.76 6.38 -10.57
N THR A 93 4.96 5.62 -11.32
CA THR A 93 3.58 6.02 -11.61
C THR A 93 2.74 6.09 -10.35
N TRP A 94 2.95 5.15 -9.42
CA TRP A 94 2.30 5.17 -8.12
C TRP A 94 2.61 6.43 -7.33
N GLU A 95 3.86 6.84 -7.28
CA GLU A 95 4.29 8.07 -6.59
C GLU A 95 3.68 9.34 -7.19
N MET A 96 3.33 9.32 -8.46
CA MET A 96 2.67 10.44 -9.15
C MET A 96 1.17 10.52 -8.87
N LEU A 97 0.54 9.48 -8.35
CA LEU A 97 -0.89 9.45 -8.07
C LEU A 97 -1.26 10.42 -6.94
N PRO A 98 -2.50 10.96 -6.93
CA PRO A 98 -2.98 11.81 -5.87
C PRO A 98 -2.87 11.16 -4.50
N LEU A 99 -2.60 11.94 -3.47
CA LEU A 99 -2.43 11.46 -2.10
C LEU A 99 -3.60 10.61 -1.60
N PRO A 100 -4.88 10.96 -1.83
CA PRO A 100 -6.01 10.11 -1.44
C PRO A 100 -5.94 8.68 -1.97
N VAL A 101 -5.49 8.51 -3.22
CA VAL A 101 -5.29 7.19 -3.84
C VAL A 101 -4.15 6.43 -3.17
N ARG A 102 -3.02 7.10 -2.94
CA ARG A 102 -1.86 6.50 -2.28
C ARG A 102 -2.12 6.07 -0.85
N LEU A 103 -3.00 6.77 -0.14
CA LEU A 103 -3.42 6.43 1.22
C LEU A 103 -4.21 5.12 1.31
N VAL A 104 -4.92 4.74 0.26
CA VAL A 104 -5.62 3.44 0.18
C VAL A 104 -4.62 2.28 0.20
N GLY A 105 -3.47 2.46 -0.40
CA GLY A 105 -2.39 1.48 -0.47
C GLY A 105 -2.34 0.74 -1.80
N LYS A 106 -1.14 0.55 -2.28
CA LYS A 106 -0.82 -0.08 -3.56
C LYS A 106 -1.34 -1.52 -3.64
N GLU A 107 -1.15 -2.29 -2.57
CA GLU A 107 -1.59 -3.68 -2.47
C GLU A 107 -3.11 -3.79 -2.33
N THR A 108 -3.72 -2.88 -1.55
CA THR A 108 -5.17 -2.86 -1.32
C THR A 108 -5.95 -2.60 -2.60
N LEU A 109 -5.43 -1.75 -3.48
CA LEU A 109 -6.01 -1.47 -4.79
C LEU A 109 -5.69 -2.54 -5.84
N GLY A 110 -4.73 -3.42 -5.59
CA GLY A 110 -4.23 -4.35 -6.61
C GLY A 110 -3.54 -3.62 -7.76
N TYR A 111 -2.87 -2.50 -7.47
CA TYR A 111 -2.28 -1.62 -8.47
C TYR A 111 -1.24 -2.31 -9.34
N ASN A 112 -0.35 -3.11 -8.75
CA ASN A 112 0.64 -3.87 -9.51
C ASN A 112 -0.01 -4.83 -10.51
N THR A 113 -0.99 -5.61 -10.06
CA THR A 113 -1.73 -6.55 -10.91
C THR A 113 -2.45 -5.81 -12.03
N ALA A 114 -3.10 -4.70 -11.74
CA ALA A 114 -3.77 -3.86 -12.73
C ALA A 114 -2.79 -3.31 -13.77
N MET A 115 -1.63 -2.83 -13.36
CA MET A 115 -0.62 -2.30 -14.27
C MET A 115 0.00 -3.38 -15.17
N PHE A 116 0.23 -4.59 -14.67
CA PHE A 116 0.66 -5.72 -15.50
C PHE A 116 -0.42 -6.18 -16.48
N THR A 117 -1.68 -6.16 -16.07
CA THR A 117 -2.82 -6.43 -16.95
C THR A 117 -2.91 -5.38 -18.06
N LEU A 118 -2.74 -4.10 -17.72
CA LEU A 118 -2.69 -3.02 -18.71
C LEU A 118 -1.55 -3.19 -19.70
N ARG A 119 -0.36 -3.57 -19.24
CA ARG A 119 0.76 -3.89 -20.12
C ARG A 119 0.38 -4.94 -21.17
N ASN A 120 -0.16 -6.04 -20.72
CA ASN A 120 -0.52 -7.16 -21.60
C ASN A 120 -1.64 -6.81 -22.56
N THR A 121 -2.61 -6.01 -22.14
CA THR A 121 -3.76 -5.64 -22.98
C THR A 121 -3.45 -4.49 -23.93
N VAL A 122 -2.73 -3.47 -23.49
CA VAL A 122 -2.43 -2.26 -24.26
C VAL A 122 -1.32 -2.51 -25.27
N PHE A 123 -0.24 -3.13 -24.84
CA PHE A 123 0.91 -3.39 -25.71
C PHE A 123 0.85 -4.77 -26.37
N GLY A 124 0.07 -5.71 -25.79
CA GLY A 124 -0.08 -7.06 -26.29
C GLY A 124 1.24 -7.85 -26.27
N GLU A 125 1.23 -8.97 -26.93
CA GLU A 125 2.43 -9.76 -27.22
C GLU A 125 3.10 -9.32 -28.54
N ASP A 126 2.47 -8.43 -29.28
CA ASP A 126 2.99 -7.90 -30.54
C ASP A 126 4.01 -6.79 -30.29
N GLU A 127 5.27 -7.09 -30.58
CA GLU A 127 6.38 -6.15 -30.50
C GLU A 127 6.21 -4.89 -31.38
N ASP A 128 5.19 -4.87 -32.24
CA ASP A 128 4.96 -3.83 -33.25
C ASP A 128 4.02 -2.68 -32.79
N LYS A 129 3.48 -2.71 -31.57
CA LYS A 129 2.57 -1.67 -31.08
C LYS A 129 3.04 -0.98 -29.80
N PRO A 130 4.03 -0.10 -29.87
CA PRO A 130 4.41 0.68 -28.71
C PRO A 130 3.52 1.91 -28.44
N GLU A 131 2.50 2.16 -29.25
CA GLU A 131 1.65 3.35 -29.13
C GLU A 131 0.31 3.04 -28.47
N VAL A 132 -0.06 3.89 -27.51
CA VAL A 132 -1.36 3.87 -26.83
C VAL A 132 -2.37 4.63 -27.70
N ASN A 133 -3.41 3.97 -28.15
CA ASN A 133 -4.49 4.56 -28.94
C ASN A 133 -5.74 4.86 -28.08
N GLU A 134 -6.78 5.46 -28.65
CA GLU A 134 -8.00 5.82 -27.94
C GLU A 134 -8.73 4.62 -27.31
N LYS A 135 -8.69 3.44 -27.96
CA LYS A 135 -9.28 2.22 -27.41
C LYS A 135 -8.53 1.74 -26.17
N ASP A 136 -7.22 1.87 -26.18
CA ASP A 136 -6.37 1.54 -25.06
C ASP A 136 -6.61 2.51 -23.88
N GLU A 137 -6.81 3.80 -24.17
CA GLU A 137 -7.19 4.78 -23.15
C GLU A 137 -8.52 4.42 -22.49
N GLY A 138 -9.51 3.99 -23.25
CA GLY A 138 -10.79 3.52 -22.72
C GLY A 138 -10.64 2.29 -21.82
N PHE A 139 -9.78 1.36 -22.19
CA PHE A 139 -9.46 0.19 -21.37
C PHE A 139 -8.72 0.57 -20.08
N ILE A 140 -7.74 1.45 -20.15
CA ILE A 140 -7.01 1.98 -19.00
C ILE A 140 -7.98 2.64 -18.03
N LYS A 141 -8.85 3.51 -18.52
CA LYS A 141 -9.89 4.17 -17.73
C LYS A 141 -10.79 3.17 -17.02
N LYS A 142 -11.26 2.15 -17.73
CA LYS A 142 -12.11 1.10 -17.17
C LYS A 142 -11.39 0.31 -16.06
N THR A 143 -10.13 0.00 -16.26
CA THR A 143 -9.30 -0.72 -15.27
C THR A 143 -9.09 0.12 -14.02
N ILE A 144 -8.73 1.39 -14.17
CA ILE A 144 -8.54 2.30 -13.03
C ILE A 144 -9.85 2.49 -12.26
N MET A 145 -10.96 2.72 -12.94
CA MET A 145 -12.27 2.82 -12.29
C MET A 145 -12.66 1.54 -11.57
N GLY A 146 -12.31 0.38 -12.11
CA GLY A 146 -12.57 -0.91 -11.48
C GLY A 146 -11.83 -1.12 -10.16
N MET A 147 -10.66 -0.50 -9.97
CA MET A 147 -9.91 -0.58 -8.71
C MET A 147 -10.62 0.12 -7.55
N PHE A 148 -11.51 1.08 -7.82
CA PHE A 148 -12.22 1.86 -6.80
C PHE A 148 -13.67 1.40 -6.55
N ARG A 149 -14.06 0.31 -7.14
CA ARG A 149 -15.35 -0.35 -6.89
C ARG A 149 -15.18 -1.52 -5.88
#